data_9bf639fe2e2020bdb25168384eb86989
#
_entry.id   9bf639fe2e2020bdb25168384eb86989
#
_cell.length_a   1.000
_cell.length_b   1.000
_cell.length_c   1.000
_cell.angle_alpha   90.00
_cell.angle_beta   90.00
_cell.angle_gamma   90.00
#
_symmetry.space_group_name_H-M   'P 1'
#
loop_
_entity.id
_entity.type
_entity.pdbx_description
1 polymer ?
#
loop_
_entity_poly.entity_id
_entity_poly.type
_entity_poly.pdbx_seq_one_letter_code
_entity_poly.pdbx_strand_id
1 'polypeptide(L)'
;MKSENDFFNILKKYYSSIISKKFKNSFHARTESAKLSEQIFNFKKFDLRGTENLPSTSGNIFIYNHLSNPENYILKGDFQITLDSHFISSIISQNYYKTPGMRIIRYSLPKEIVHNNYYNKFGYIRVYSKDYLPENITQNEIKKSKKNFYKKSKEALINNENLIITPEGISSSTDNSPSEFKAGIFRMAIKSKIDPVFVPIILTNFDKLNSRTIYRCEIKSSFRLSDEIKDINNKKSLDDFIKKFNLKYKKWVTQLKNIGPGYADEINKIKRKTIKNKSKKDLVVFYGSSTIRLWDNIQDHFNKFNILNFGFGGAFIQDCINHFENLFQSIEPKVIILYVGGNDLSLGFSENKINKLFKSLLGQIRIKFPNCYIFSISIKPSIHRIDKMNSIKILNNMMKNELENISNAAFINIFDKFIDEKGEIVNKYFLIDRLHLSESGYDIWKNEVKKSLNSIL
;
A
#
# COMPACT_ATOMS: atom_id res chain seq x y z
N MET A 1 5.95 1.80 18.68
CA MET A 1 5.62 2.04 17.24
C MET A 1 5.13 3.48 17.10
N LYS A 2 5.65 4.21 16.10
CA LYS A 2 5.17 5.57 15.79
C LYS A 2 3.70 5.47 15.39
N SER A 3 2.83 6.22 16.04
CA SER A 3 1.37 6.12 15.86
C SER A 3 0.90 6.77 14.57
N GLU A 4 -0.30 6.44 14.11
CA GLU A 4 -0.96 7.10 12.99
C GLU A 4 -1.19 8.59 13.27
N ASN A 5 -1.51 8.92 14.54
CA ASN A 5 -1.66 10.29 15.00
C ASN A 5 -0.35 11.08 14.91
N ASP A 6 0.81 10.46 15.21
CA ASP A 6 2.11 11.12 15.07
C ASP A 6 2.40 11.45 13.61
N PHE A 7 2.09 10.54 12.69
CA PHE A 7 2.24 10.79 11.26
C PHE A 7 1.34 11.94 10.78
N PHE A 8 0.08 11.93 11.19
CA PHE A 8 -0.83 13.02 10.86
C PHE A 8 -0.39 14.38 11.45
N ASN A 9 0.18 14.38 12.64
CA ASN A 9 0.75 15.60 13.24
C ASN A 9 1.94 16.13 12.44
N ILE A 10 2.77 15.27 11.86
CA ILE A 10 3.84 15.68 10.94
C ILE A 10 3.26 16.31 9.67
N LEU A 11 2.20 15.74 9.09
CA LEU A 11 1.52 16.34 7.93
C LEU A 11 0.95 17.72 8.25
N LYS A 12 0.31 17.88 9.42
CA LYS A 12 -0.20 19.18 9.91
C LYS A 12 0.94 20.20 10.08
N LYS A 13 2.04 19.78 10.70
CA LYS A 13 3.22 20.64 10.91
C LYS A 13 3.84 21.07 9.59
N TYR A 14 4.01 20.14 8.65
CA TYR A 14 4.48 20.46 7.30
C TYR A 14 3.55 21.48 6.62
N TYR A 15 2.24 21.22 6.60
CA TYR A 15 1.25 22.13 6.00
C TYR A 15 1.32 23.54 6.62
N SER A 16 1.30 23.65 7.95
CA SER A 16 1.37 24.91 8.68
C SER A 16 2.66 25.67 8.35
N SER A 17 3.79 24.96 8.27
CA SER A 17 5.08 25.57 7.91
C SER A 17 5.07 26.14 6.49
N ILE A 18 4.43 25.47 5.55
CA ILE A 18 4.32 25.96 4.17
C ILE A 18 3.37 27.16 4.07
N ILE A 19 2.22 27.08 4.73
CA ILE A 19 1.20 28.15 4.62
C ILE A 19 1.68 29.44 5.28
N SER A 20 2.32 29.38 6.44
CA SER A 20 2.78 30.56 7.18
C SER A 20 4.03 31.22 6.58
N LYS A 21 4.84 30.47 5.82
CA LYS A 21 6.13 30.97 5.32
C LYS A 21 5.97 31.86 4.09
N LYS A 22 6.71 32.99 4.08
CA LYS A 22 6.93 33.79 2.88
C LYS A 22 8.16 33.26 2.14
N PHE A 23 8.03 33.07 0.83
CA PHE A 23 9.10 32.56 -0.04
C PHE A 23 9.60 33.65 -0.97
N LYS A 24 10.89 33.65 -1.29
CA LYS A 24 11.50 34.60 -2.23
C LYS A 24 10.89 34.53 -3.64
N ASN A 25 10.61 33.31 -4.08
CA ASN A 25 9.96 32.99 -5.37
C ASN A 25 9.42 31.56 -5.34
N SER A 26 8.74 31.14 -6.39
CA SER A 26 8.12 29.82 -6.50
C SER A 26 9.15 28.68 -6.52
N PHE A 27 10.33 28.88 -7.07
CA PHE A 27 11.41 27.86 -7.05
C PHE A 27 11.89 27.63 -5.61
N HIS A 28 12.14 28.72 -4.86
CA HIS A 28 12.49 28.63 -3.45
C HIS A 28 11.38 27.93 -2.63
N ALA A 29 10.11 28.24 -2.92
CA ALA A 29 8.98 27.57 -2.28
C ALA A 29 8.98 26.04 -2.54
N ARG A 30 9.20 25.62 -3.79
CA ARG A 30 9.29 24.19 -4.16
C ARG A 30 10.46 23.50 -3.46
N THR A 31 11.63 24.12 -3.43
CA THR A 31 12.84 23.58 -2.77
C THR A 31 12.61 23.39 -1.27
N GLU A 32 12.08 24.41 -0.60
CA GLU A 32 11.77 24.31 0.83
C GLU A 32 10.69 23.27 1.13
N SER A 33 9.66 23.20 0.28
CA SER A 33 8.62 22.15 0.37
C SER A 33 9.23 20.76 0.23
N ALA A 34 10.14 20.53 -0.72
CA ALA A 34 10.79 19.25 -0.92
C ALA A 34 11.65 18.87 0.30
N LYS A 35 12.44 19.78 0.83
CA LYS A 35 13.25 19.56 2.04
C LYS A 35 12.39 19.27 3.29
N LEU A 36 11.31 20.03 3.49
CA LEU A 36 10.42 19.82 4.63
C LEU A 36 9.62 18.51 4.50
N SER A 37 9.20 18.14 3.30
CA SER A 37 8.48 16.87 3.09
C SER A 37 9.37 15.63 3.26
N GLU A 38 10.69 15.76 3.19
CA GLU A 38 11.60 14.67 3.53
C GLU A 38 11.38 14.16 4.96
N GLN A 39 11.02 15.04 5.89
CA GLN A 39 10.69 14.66 7.27
C GLN A 39 9.48 13.72 7.36
N ILE A 40 8.52 13.84 6.43
CA ILE A 40 7.36 12.95 6.33
C ILE A 40 7.84 11.53 6.02
N PHE A 41 8.75 11.41 5.06
CA PHE A 41 9.25 10.11 4.58
C PHE A 41 10.33 9.52 5.48
N ASN A 42 11.11 10.34 6.19
CA ASN A 42 12.04 9.89 7.24
C ASN A 42 11.30 9.33 8.47
N PHE A 43 10.08 9.78 8.71
CA PHE A 43 9.25 9.23 9.79
C PHE A 43 8.81 7.80 9.47
N LYS A 44 8.66 7.44 8.21
CA LYS A 44 8.20 6.15 7.72
C LYS A 44 9.28 5.41 6.93
N LYS A 45 9.35 4.10 7.14
CA LYS A 45 10.12 3.24 6.23
C LYS A 45 9.45 3.18 4.86
N PHE A 46 10.22 3.41 3.83
CA PHE A 46 9.83 3.18 2.44
C PHE A 46 10.84 2.27 1.74
N ASP A 47 10.41 1.62 0.67
CA ASP A 47 11.23 0.76 -0.19
C ASP A 47 11.37 1.45 -1.55
N LEU A 48 12.58 1.96 -1.84
CA LEU A 48 12.92 2.62 -3.10
C LEU A 48 13.90 1.74 -3.88
N ARG A 49 13.53 1.38 -5.10
CA ARG A 49 14.27 0.49 -5.99
C ARG A 49 14.48 1.12 -7.35
N GLY A 50 15.47 0.61 -8.10
CA GLY A 50 15.69 1.00 -9.48
C GLY A 50 16.30 2.39 -9.64
N THR A 51 16.97 2.93 -8.63
CA THR A 51 17.63 4.26 -8.69
C THR A 51 18.73 4.32 -9.74
N GLU A 52 19.29 3.18 -10.10
CA GLU A 52 20.25 3.01 -11.22
C GLU A 52 19.64 3.32 -12.59
N ASN A 53 18.32 3.32 -12.72
CA ASN A 53 17.60 3.68 -13.95
C ASN A 53 17.37 5.19 -14.11
N LEU A 54 17.75 5.99 -13.12
CA LEU A 54 17.67 7.45 -13.22
C LEU A 54 18.71 7.98 -14.20
N PRO A 55 18.30 8.85 -15.16
CA PRO A 55 19.27 9.54 -16.01
C PRO A 55 20.28 10.35 -15.18
N SER A 56 21.50 10.49 -15.66
CA SER A 56 22.56 11.24 -14.97
C SER A 56 22.30 12.74 -14.88
N THR A 57 21.46 13.28 -15.76
CA THR A 57 21.10 14.70 -15.81
C THR A 57 19.63 14.92 -15.53
N SER A 58 19.25 16.09 -15.01
CA SER A 58 17.86 16.53 -14.88
C SER A 58 17.29 17.02 -16.23
N GLY A 59 16.03 17.47 -16.23
CA GLY A 59 15.30 17.82 -17.45
C GLY A 59 14.52 16.63 -18.03
N ASN A 60 14.11 15.71 -17.19
CA ASN A 60 13.39 14.49 -17.55
C ASN A 60 11.89 14.62 -17.25
N ILE A 61 11.09 13.71 -17.80
CA ILE A 61 9.67 13.58 -17.50
C ILE A 61 9.45 12.36 -16.59
N PHE A 62 9.18 12.61 -15.32
CA PHE A 62 8.79 11.58 -14.36
C PHE A 62 7.31 11.31 -14.48
N ILE A 63 6.96 10.12 -14.97
CA ILE A 63 5.57 9.65 -15.07
C ILE A 63 5.31 8.63 -13.97
N TYR A 64 4.21 8.82 -13.23
CA TYR A 64 3.86 7.95 -12.11
C TYR A 64 2.37 7.67 -12.05
N ASN A 65 2.00 6.57 -11.40
CA ASN A 65 0.61 6.26 -11.08
C ASN A 65 0.17 7.02 -9.82
N HIS A 66 -0.95 7.74 -9.93
CA HIS A 66 -1.43 8.63 -8.88
C HIS A 66 -2.29 7.88 -7.85
N LEU A 67 -1.82 7.88 -6.61
CA LEU A 67 -2.52 7.21 -5.52
C LEU A 67 -3.25 8.21 -4.62
N SER A 68 -4.51 7.90 -4.29
CA SER A 68 -5.29 8.68 -3.33
C SER A 68 -4.72 8.52 -1.92
N ASN A 69 -4.81 9.58 -1.11
CA ASN A 69 -4.48 9.44 0.31
C ASN A 69 -5.64 8.81 1.09
N PRO A 70 -5.36 8.16 2.24
CA PRO A 70 -6.40 7.77 3.20
C PRO A 70 -7.17 8.99 3.73
N GLU A 71 -8.46 8.84 4.00
CA GLU A 71 -9.31 9.90 4.57
C GLU A 71 -8.79 10.43 5.91
N ASN A 72 -8.09 9.59 6.68
CA ASN A 72 -7.44 9.97 7.94
C ASN A 72 -6.45 11.16 7.83
N TYR A 73 -6.02 11.51 6.61
CA TYR A 73 -5.07 12.58 6.35
C TYR A 73 -5.71 13.84 5.78
N ILE A 74 -7.02 13.98 5.93
CA ILE A 74 -7.74 15.21 5.56
C ILE A 74 -7.38 16.32 6.53
N LEU A 75 -6.91 17.43 5.97
CA LEU A 75 -6.61 18.68 6.67
C LEU A 75 -7.83 19.63 6.62
N LYS A 76 -7.67 20.83 7.18
CA LYS A 76 -8.71 21.86 7.15
C LYS A 76 -9.19 22.15 5.71
N GLY A 77 -10.52 22.25 5.51
CA GLY A 77 -11.13 22.55 4.22
C GLY A 77 -10.98 21.42 3.19
N ASP A 78 -11.10 20.20 3.63
CA ASP A 78 -11.04 18.97 2.82
C ASP A 78 -9.76 18.80 1.97
N PHE A 79 -8.71 19.50 2.39
CA PHE A 79 -7.42 19.46 1.69
C PHE A 79 -6.57 18.28 2.16
N GLN A 80 -5.92 17.64 1.21
CA GLN A 80 -4.91 16.60 1.47
C GLN A 80 -3.60 16.94 0.76
N ILE A 81 -2.49 16.64 1.45
CA ILE A 81 -1.15 16.69 0.85
C ILE A 81 -0.97 15.40 0.04
N THR A 82 -0.75 15.50 -1.27
CA THR A 82 -0.54 14.34 -2.15
C THR A 82 0.80 13.68 -1.84
N LEU A 83 0.78 12.58 -1.07
CA LEU A 83 2.00 11.92 -0.57
C LEU A 83 2.91 11.42 -1.70
N ASP A 84 2.34 10.83 -2.74
CA ASP A 84 3.05 10.29 -3.89
C ASP A 84 3.90 11.33 -4.62
N SER A 85 3.31 12.45 -5.00
CA SER A 85 4.02 13.51 -5.72
C SER A 85 5.01 14.28 -4.83
N HIS A 86 4.75 14.36 -3.51
CA HIS A 86 5.72 14.91 -2.57
C HIS A 86 6.91 13.97 -2.38
N PHE A 87 6.69 12.66 -2.36
CA PHE A 87 7.75 11.65 -2.34
C PHE A 87 8.67 11.80 -3.56
N ILE A 88 8.11 11.88 -4.76
CA ILE A 88 8.90 12.03 -5.99
C ILE A 88 9.69 13.35 -5.98
N SER A 89 9.05 14.46 -5.58
CA SER A 89 9.75 15.78 -5.49
C SER A 89 10.88 15.78 -4.47
N SER A 90 10.67 15.18 -3.31
CA SER A 90 11.59 15.20 -2.18
C SER A 90 12.66 14.11 -2.32
N ILE A 91 12.22 12.84 -2.29
CA ILE A 91 13.14 11.71 -2.19
C ILE A 91 13.85 11.40 -3.51
N ILE A 92 13.21 11.68 -4.65
CA ILE A 92 13.82 11.41 -5.95
C ILE A 92 14.42 12.69 -6.53
N SER A 93 13.58 13.66 -6.92
CA SER A 93 14.07 14.82 -7.69
C SER A 93 15.05 15.68 -6.90
N GLN A 94 14.69 16.07 -5.67
CA GLN A 94 15.55 16.92 -4.83
C GLN A 94 16.84 16.23 -4.39
N ASN A 95 16.77 14.94 -4.01
CA ASN A 95 17.95 14.25 -3.48
C ASN A 95 18.95 13.88 -4.59
N TYR A 96 18.47 13.42 -5.74
CA TYR A 96 19.36 13.00 -6.84
C TYR A 96 19.81 14.17 -7.73
N TYR A 97 18.92 15.13 -8.01
CA TYR A 97 19.21 16.20 -8.99
C TYR A 97 19.37 17.58 -8.35
N LYS A 98 19.18 17.71 -7.02
CA LYS A 98 19.23 19.00 -6.30
C LYS A 98 18.19 20.02 -6.78
N THR A 99 17.14 19.54 -7.48
CA THR A 99 15.99 20.35 -7.92
C THR A 99 14.69 19.65 -7.53
N PRO A 100 13.68 20.39 -6.99
CA PRO A 100 12.41 19.79 -6.53
C PRO A 100 11.50 19.31 -7.66
N GLY A 101 11.82 19.69 -8.91
CA GLY A 101 11.01 19.41 -10.09
C GLY A 101 9.78 20.35 -10.20
N MET A 102 9.19 20.32 -11.40
CA MET A 102 7.99 21.07 -11.78
C MET A 102 6.81 20.09 -11.88
N ARG A 103 5.88 20.16 -10.93
CA ARG A 103 4.67 19.32 -10.98
C ARG A 103 3.67 19.87 -11.98
N ILE A 104 2.96 18.97 -12.65
CA ILE A 104 1.76 19.29 -13.40
C ILE A 104 0.57 18.91 -12.51
N ILE A 105 -0.24 19.91 -12.17
CA ILE A 105 -1.37 19.77 -11.24
C ILE A 105 -2.67 20.22 -11.91
N ARG A 106 -3.82 19.81 -11.36
CA ARG A 106 -5.10 20.32 -11.81
C ARG A 106 -5.35 21.74 -11.30
N TYR A 107 -6.20 22.49 -12.01
CA TYR A 107 -6.78 23.72 -11.44
C TYR A 107 -7.64 23.36 -10.21
N SER A 108 -7.63 24.25 -9.21
CA SER A 108 -8.55 24.17 -8.07
C SER A 108 -9.97 24.51 -8.53
N LEU A 109 -10.97 23.82 -7.98
CA LEU A 109 -12.36 24.25 -8.15
C LEU A 109 -12.60 25.54 -7.35
N PRO A 110 -13.61 26.37 -7.71
CA PRO A 110 -13.89 27.63 -7.02
C PRO A 110 -14.07 27.49 -5.50
N LYS A 111 -14.69 26.40 -5.03
CA LYS A 111 -14.88 26.10 -3.61
C LYS A 111 -13.64 25.59 -2.88
N GLU A 112 -12.59 25.21 -3.58
CA GLU A 112 -11.36 24.63 -3.00
C GLU A 112 -10.34 25.71 -2.62
N ILE A 113 -10.72 26.65 -1.75
CA ILE A 113 -9.89 27.80 -1.36
C ILE A 113 -8.55 27.35 -0.76
N VAL A 114 -8.57 26.36 0.12
CA VAL A 114 -7.36 25.83 0.80
C VAL A 114 -6.40 25.20 -0.21
N HIS A 115 -6.91 24.40 -1.13
CA HIS A 115 -6.14 23.79 -2.23
C HIS A 115 -5.50 24.88 -3.12
N ASN A 116 -6.26 25.90 -3.49
CA ASN A 116 -5.76 26.98 -4.31
C ASN A 116 -4.66 27.78 -3.60
N ASN A 117 -4.87 28.16 -2.33
CA ASN A 117 -3.91 28.93 -1.53
C ASN A 117 -2.59 28.16 -1.33
N TYR A 118 -2.67 26.86 -1.11
CA TYR A 118 -1.49 26.02 -0.99
C TYR A 118 -0.69 25.99 -2.30
N TYR A 119 -1.33 25.64 -3.41
CA TYR A 119 -0.64 25.44 -4.68
C TYR A 119 -0.23 26.73 -5.39
N ASN A 120 -0.81 27.90 -5.04
CA ASN A 120 -0.39 29.20 -5.56
C ASN A 120 1.06 29.57 -5.19
N LYS A 121 1.58 29.03 -4.07
CA LYS A 121 2.94 29.30 -3.61
C LYS A 121 4.03 28.74 -4.53
N PHE A 122 3.73 27.68 -5.26
CA PHE A 122 4.73 26.85 -5.93
C PHE A 122 4.92 27.14 -7.42
N GLY A 123 4.02 27.89 -8.04
CA GLY A 123 4.10 28.19 -9.48
C GLY A 123 4.05 26.97 -10.39
N TYR A 124 3.43 25.86 -9.93
CA TYR A 124 3.26 24.64 -10.71
C TYR A 124 2.46 24.86 -12.00
N ILE A 125 2.68 24.01 -12.98
CA ILE A 125 1.95 24.05 -14.25
C ILE A 125 0.55 23.49 -14.01
N ARG A 126 -0.49 24.30 -14.32
CA ARG A 126 -1.88 23.92 -14.11
C ARG A 126 -2.55 23.47 -15.41
N VAL A 127 -3.35 22.40 -15.30
CA VAL A 127 -4.14 21.86 -16.40
C VAL A 127 -5.58 21.63 -15.95
N TYR A 128 -6.52 21.70 -16.88
CA TYR A 128 -7.88 21.24 -16.61
C TYR A 128 -7.96 19.72 -16.75
N SER A 129 -8.48 19.05 -15.72
CA SER A 129 -8.84 17.64 -15.77
C SER A 129 -10.31 17.49 -16.19
N LYS A 130 -10.63 16.51 -17.02
CA LYS A 130 -12.02 16.27 -17.45
C LYS A 130 -12.96 16.01 -16.26
N ASP A 131 -12.44 15.38 -15.22
CA ASP A 131 -13.21 14.97 -14.04
C ASP A 131 -13.38 16.10 -13.00
N TYR A 132 -12.69 17.24 -13.21
CA TYR A 132 -12.67 18.41 -12.30
C TYR A 132 -12.70 19.72 -13.11
N LEU A 133 -13.69 19.86 -13.99
CA LEU A 133 -13.90 21.10 -14.72
C LEU A 133 -14.81 22.04 -13.90
N PRO A 134 -14.49 23.33 -13.79
CA PRO A 134 -15.43 24.32 -13.31
C PRO A 134 -16.68 24.38 -14.21
N GLU A 135 -17.86 24.58 -13.61
CA GLU A 135 -19.14 24.55 -14.35
C GLU A 135 -19.20 25.55 -15.51
N ASN A 136 -18.54 26.72 -15.37
CA ASN A 136 -18.61 27.82 -16.34
C ASN A 136 -17.33 27.98 -17.19
N ILE A 137 -16.50 26.91 -17.32
CA ILE A 137 -15.26 26.99 -18.10
C ILE A 137 -15.54 27.07 -19.60
N THR A 138 -14.92 28.03 -20.27
CA THR A 138 -15.02 28.21 -21.71
C THR A 138 -14.02 27.34 -22.49
N GLN A 139 -14.35 27.00 -23.73
CA GLN A 139 -13.44 26.30 -24.64
C GLN A 139 -12.15 27.09 -24.89
N ASN A 140 -12.21 28.43 -24.88
CA ASN A 140 -11.05 29.29 -25.04
C ASN A 140 -10.10 29.19 -23.85
N GLU A 141 -10.61 29.12 -22.61
CA GLU A 141 -9.79 28.91 -21.40
C GLU A 141 -9.10 27.56 -21.43
N ILE A 142 -9.80 26.50 -21.85
CA ILE A 142 -9.22 25.17 -22.00
C ILE A 142 -8.09 25.19 -23.05
N LYS A 143 -8.30 25.83 -24.21
CA LYS A 143 -7.29 25.98 -25.27
C LYS A 143 -6.07 26.78 -24.76
N LYS A 144 -6.30 27.90 -24.03
CA LYS A 144 -5.25 28.73 -23.44
C LYS A 144 -4.45 27.96 -22.41
N SER A 145 -5.11 27.22 -21.53
CA SER A 145 -4.45 26.34 -20.55
C SER A 145 -3.58 25.29 -21.22
N LYS A 146 -4.06 24.64 -22.27
CA LYS A 146 -3.29 23.65 -23.03
C LYS A 146 -2.04 24.27 -23.71
N LYS A 147 -2.18 25.46 -24.31
CA LYS A 147 -1.04 26.22 -24.90
C LYS A 147 0.00 26.56 -23.82
N ASN A 148 -0.47 27.03 -22.66
CA ASN A 148 0.38 27.37 -21.52
C ASN A 148 1.10 26.13 -20.95
N PHE A 149 0.39 25.00 -20.83
CA PHE A 149 0.99 23.71 -20.44
C PHE A 149 2.15 23.33 -21.35
N TYR A 150 1.98 23.39 -22.68
CA TYR A 150 3.04 23.05 -23.63
C TYR A 150 4.24 23.99 -23.52
N LYS A 151 3.98 25.31 -23.45
CA LYS A 151 5.02 26.32 -23.33
C LYS A 151 5.84 26.16 -22.04
N LYS A 152 5.17 26.12 -20.88
CA LYS A 152 5.85 26.02 -19.58
C LYS A 152 6.54 24.67 -19.37
N SER A 153 5.99 23.60 -19.89
CA SER A 153 6.65 22.27 -19.83
C SER A 153 7.93 22.24 -20.65
N LYS A 154 7.91 22.84 -21.85
CA LYS A 154 9.10 22.98 -22.67
C LYS A 154 10.17 23.84 -21.99
N GLU A 155 9.79 24.99 -21.44
CA GLU A 155 10.68 25.89 -20.70
C GLU A 155 11.32 25.19 -19.50
N ALA A 156 10.55 24.45 -18.70
CA ALA A 156 11.06 23.70 -17.56
C ALA A 156 12.11 22.66 -17.97
N LEU A 157 11.84 21.87 -19.03
CA LEU A 157 12.80 20.89 -19.56
C LEU A 157 14.08 21.51 -20.05
N ILE A 158 14.01 22.64 -20.79
CA ILE A 158 15.19 23.37 -21.27
C ILE A 158 16.01 23.94 -20.10
N ASN A 159 15.35 24.35 -19.03
CA ASN A 159 15.99 24.84 -17.80
C ASN A 159 16.44 23.73 -16.86
N ASN A 160 16.53 22.50 -17.35
CA ASN A 160 16.90 21.32 -16.56
C ASN A 160 16.02 21.08 -15.32
N GLU A 161 14.74 21.46 -15.36
CA GLU A 161 13.77 21.05 -14.33
C GLU A 161 13.07 19.77 -14.76
N ASN A 162 13.03 18.76 -13.87
CA ASN A 162 12.26 17.55 -14.09
C ASN A 162 10.77 17.86 -14.06
N LEU A 163 9.99 17.36 -15.02
CA LEU A 163 8.53 17.40 -14.96
C LEU A 163 8.03 16.20 -14.17
N ILE A 164 7.07 16.41 -13.28
CA ILE A 164 6.46 15.35 -12.45
C ILE A 164 4.96 15.32 -12.78
N ILE A 165 4.51 14.26 -13.41
CA ILE A 165 3.13 14.15 -13.92
C ILE A 165 2.58 12.74 -13.81
N THR A 166 1.27 12.65 -13.50
CA THR A 166 0.51 11.42 -13.71
C THR A 166 -0.24 11.50 -15.05
N PRO A 167 -0.02 10.55 -15.97
CA PRO A 167 -0.77 10.52 -17.22
C PRO A 167 -2.22 10.05 -17.06
N GLU A 168 -2.62 9.52 -15.90
CA GLU A 168 -3.98 9.08 -15.60
C GLU A 168 -4.97 10.26 -15.50
N GLY A 169 -4.53 11.35 -14.86
CA GLY A 169 -5.33 12.54 -14.59
C GLY A 169 -6.38 12.38 -13.48
N ILE A 170 -6.41 11.24 -12.82
CA ILE A 170 -7.20 10.92 -11.61
C ILE A 170 -6.33 10.17 -10.63
N SER A 171 -6.71 10.15 -9.35
CA SER A 171 -6.11 9.30 -8.33
C SER A 171 -6.94 8.04 -8.11
N SER A 172 -6.28 6.95 -7.73
CA SER A 172 -6.92 5.68 -7.41
C SER A 172 -6.25 4.98 -6.23
N SER A 173 -6.87 3.92 -5.72
CA SER A 173 -6.19 3.06 -4.74
C SER A 173 -5.12 2.21 -5.42
N THR A 174 -4.15 1.74 -4.65
CA THR A 174 -3.15 0.76 -5.13
C THR A 174 -3.78 -0.44 -5.83
N ASP A 175 -4.96 -0.87 -5.37
CA ASP A 175 -5.64 -2.05 -5.93
C ASP A 175 -6.26 -1.79 -7.31
N ASN A 176 -6.61 -0.54 -7.60
CA ASN A 176 -7.24 -0.12 -8.86
C ASN A 176 -6.26 0.63 -9.79
N SER A 177 -5.04 0.86 -9.35
CA SER A 177 -4.00 1.58 -10.10
C SER A 177 -3.25 0.63 -11.06
N PRO A 178 -2.78 1.14 -12.20
CA PRO A 178 -3.06 2.46 -12.76
C PRO A 178 -4.37 2.49 -13.55
N SER A 179 -4.97 3.68 -13.64
CA SER A 179 -6.02 3.97 -14.61
C SER A 179 -5.44 4.10 -16.04
N GLU A 180 -6.29 4.33 -17.02
CA GLU A 180 -5.84 4.50 -18.41
C GLU A 180 -5.02 5.78 -18.60
N PHE A 181 -3.91 5.67 -19.31
CA PHE A 181 -3.04 6.79 -19.60
C PHE A 181 -3.59 7.68 -20.70
N LYS A 182 -3.62 8.98 -20.43
CA LYS A 182 -4.04 10.02 -21.38
C LYS A 182 -2.83 10.49 -22.21
N ALA A 183 -3.05 10.77 -23.47
CA ALA A 183 -1.99 11.14 -24.42
C ALA A 183 -1.36 12.54 -24.19
N GLY A 184 -1.82 13.32 -23.22
CA GLY A 184 -1.46 14.73 -23.05
C GLY A 184 0.02 15.01 -22.94
N ILE A 185 0.72 14.32 -22.03
CA ILE A 185 2.16 14.52 -21.81
C ILE A 185 3.01 14.00 -22.98
N PHE A 186 2.62 12.87 -23.57
CA PHE A 186 3.33 12.30 -24.71
C PHE A 186 3.21 13.23 -25.96
N ARG A 187 2.03 13.80 -26.22
CA ARG A 187 1.83 14.81 -27.27
C ARG A 187 2.60 16.10 -26.99
N MET A 188 2.71 16.52 -25.74
CA MET A 188 3.54 17.65 -25.35
C MET A 188 5.01 17.39 -25.68
N ALA A 189 5.53 16.23 -25.30
CA ALA A 189 6.92 15.86 -25.58
C ALA A 189 7.22 15.88 -27.08
N ILE A 190 6.38 15.27 -27.91
CA ILE A 190 6.53 15.29 -29.37
C ILE A 190 6.54 16.73 -29.92
N LYS A 191 5.57 17.56 -29.51
CA LYS A 191 5.45 18.95 -29.97
C LYS A 191 6.53 19.87 -29.45
N SER A 192 7.21 19.50 -28.35
CA SER A 192 8.33 20.29 -27.81
C SER A 192 9.55 20.28 -28.72
N LYS A 193 9.73 19.22 -29.54
CA LYS A 193 10.92 18.96 -30.35
C LYS A 193 12.23 18.84 -29.55
N ILE A 194 12.13 18.51 -28.25
CA ILE A 194 13.29 18.32 -27.34
C ILE A 194 13.64 16.84 -27.23
N ASP A 195 12.66 15.96 -27.45
CA ASP A 195 12.73 14.51 -27.21
C ASP A 195 13.24 14.15 -25.79
N PRO A 196 12.48 14.55 -24.74
CA PRO A 196 12.89 14.36 -23.37
C PRO A 196 12.87 12.88 -22.96
N VAL A 197 13.70 12.53 -21.97
CA VAL A 197 13.70 11.19 -21.40
C VAL A 197 12.49 11.03 -20.48
N PHE A 198 11.73 9.95 -20.67
CA PHE A 198 10.67 9.51 -19.76
C PHE A 198 11.22 8.53 -18.73
N VAL A 199 10.89 8.77 -17.47
CA VAL A 199 11.27 7.94 -16.33
C VAL A 199 10.01 7.39 -15.69
N PRO A 200 9.65 6.12 -15.89
CA PRO A 200 8.50 5.52 -15.25
C PRO A 200 8.78 5.25 -13.76
N ILE A 201 7.92 5.76 -12.90
CA ILE A 201 8.00 5.61 -11.43
C ILE A 201 6.74 4.89 -10.95
N ILE A 202 6.90 3.67 -10.46
CA ILE A 202 5.80 2.84 -9.99
C ILE A 202 5.64 3.02 -8.50
N LEU A 203 4.43 3.33 -8.05
CA LEU A 203 4.12 3.55 -6.64
C LEU A 203 3.06 2.57 -6.14
N THR A 204 3.22 2.07 -4.92
CA THR A 204 2.19 1.28 -4.24
C THR A 204 2.11 1.65 -2.76
N ASN A 205 0.92 1.49 -2.19
CA ASN A 205 0.61 1.68 -0.77
C ASN A 205 0.57 3.13 -0.26
N PHE A 206 0.73 4.14 -1.08
CA PHE A 206 0.60 5.55 -0.65
C PHE A 206 -0.86 5.90 -0.27
N ASP A 207 -1.81 5.08 -0.68
CA ASP A 207 -3.23 5.13 -0.30
C ASP A 207 -3.55 4.37 1.01
N LYS A 208 -2.56 3.78 1.65
CA LYS A 208 -2.72 3.00 2.89
C LYS A 208 -2.24 3.79 4.10
N LEU A 209 -2.78 3.44 5.28
CA LEU A 209 -2.34 4.01 6.54
C LEU A 209 -0.85 3.74 6.81
N ASN A 210 -0.18 4.74 7.38
CA ASN A 210 1.25 4.70 7.65
C ASN A 210 1.68 3.57 8.59
N SER A 211 0.90 3.30 9.64
CA SER A 211 1.33 2.48 10.78
C SER A 211 1.70 1.04 10.43
N ARG A 212 1.22 0.51 9.31
CA ARG A 212 1.32 -0.93 9.00
C ARG A 212 1.76 -1.27 7.59
N THR A 213 2.05 -0.28 6.76
CA THR A 213 2.33 -0.49 5.34
C THR A 213 3.64 0.17 4.95
N ILE A 214 4.44 -0.45 4.11
CA ILE A 214 5.63 0.17 3.50
C ILE A 214 5.21 0.86 2.21
N TYR A 215 5.51 2.15 2.08
CA TYR A 215 5.40 2.85 0.81
C TYR A 215 6.47 2.33 -0.13
N ARG A 216 6.08 1.89 -1.32
CA ARG A 216 7.01 1.36 -2.28
C ARG A 216 7.08 2.21 -3.52
N CYS A 217 8.30 2.38 -3.97
CA CYS A 217 8.61 3.06 -5.21
C CYS A 217 9.63 2.23 -5.99
N GLU A 218 9.34 1.98 -7.27
CA GLU A 218 10.29 1.35 -8.17
C GLU A 218 10.43 2.19 -9.44
N ILE A 219 11.66 2.58 -9.76
CA ILE A 219 12.01 3.32 -10.96
C ILE A 219 12.36 2.30 -12.04
N LYS A 220 11.64 2.32 -13.16
CA LYS A 220 11.87 1.44 -14.31
C LYS A 220 12.79 2.09 -15.32
N SER A 221 13.35 1.28 -16.21
CA SER A 221 14.22 1.76 -17.28
C SER A 221 13.62 2.94 -18.01
N SER A 222 14.38 4.01 -18.10
CA SER A 222 14.01 5.24 -18.82
C SER A 222 14.03 5.02 -20.32
N PHE A 223 13.26 5.82 -21.06
CA PHE A 223 13.15 5.71 -22.52
C PHE A 223 12.90 7.08 -23.17
N ARG A 224 13.12 7.18 -24.47
CA ARG A 224 12.69 8.30 -25.33
C ARG A 224 11.56 7.83 -26.24
N LEU A 225 10.64 8.74 -26.59
CA LEU A 225 9.56 8.38 -27.52
C LEU A 225 10.10 8.06 -28.92
N SER A 226 11.19 8.69 -29.34
CA SER A 226 11.87 8.41 -30.60
C SER A 226 12.40 6.97 -30.70
N ASP A 227 12.78 6.35 -29.56
CA ASP A 227 13.26 4.97 -29.52
C ASP A 227 12.12 3.95 -29.59
N GLU A 228 10.94 4.33 -29.10
CA GLU A 228 9.78 3.44 -28.96
C GLU A 228 8.78 3.53 -30.12
N ILE A 229 8.78 4.65 -30.87
CA ILE A 229 7.79 4.94 -31.91
C ILE A 229 8.51 5.28 -33.23
N LYS A 230 8.39 4.42 -34.24
CA LYS A 230 9.03 4.62 -35.55
C LYS A 230 8.55 5.90 -36.27
N ASP A 231 7.22 6.16 -36.24
CA ASP A 231 6.65 7.38 -36.80
C ASP A 231 5.96 8.17 -35.68
N ILE A 232 6.75 9.05 -35.06
CA ILE A 232 6.35 9.84 -33.90
C ILE A 232 5.24 10.87 -34.24
N ASN A 233 5.08 11.24 -35.52
CA ASN A 233 4.04 12.17 -35.97
C ASN A 233 2.72 11.47 -36.26
N ASN A 234 2.71 10.16 -36.40
CA ASN A 234 1.50 9.38 -36.65
C ASN A 234 0.69 9.21 -35.35
N LYS A 235 -0.53 9.73 -35.35
CA LYS A 235 -1.43 9.66 -34.19
C LYS A 235 -1.72 8.22 -33.78
N LYS A 236 -1.91 7.30 -34.74
CA LYS A 236 -2.21 5.89 -34.46
C LYS A 236 -1.03 5.20 -33.78
N SER A 237 0.21 5.45 -34.27
CA SER A 237 1.44 4.91 -33.65
C SER A 237 1.59 5.34 -32.20
N LEU A 238 1.28 6.60 -31.88
CA LEU A 238 1.27 7.10 -30.50
C LEU A 238 0.18 6.44 -29.66
N ASP A 239 -1.05 6.34 -30.16
CA ASP A 239 -2.17 5.74 -29.42
C ASP A 239 -1.91 4.24 -29.16
N ASP A 240 -1.31 3.50 -30.11
CA ASP A 240 -0.89 2.10 -29.96
C ASP A 240 0.25 1.94 -28.93
N PHE A 241 1.24 2.84 -28.96
CA PHE A 241 2.29 2.89 -27.95
C PHE A 241 1.69 3.08 -26.55
N ILE A 242 0.82 4.06 -26.36
CA ILE A 242 0.22 4.36 -25.05
C ILE A 242 -0.56 3.14 -24.51
N LYS A 243 -1.32 2.44 -25.36
CA LYS A 243 -2.03 1.21 -24.97
C LYS A 243 -1.06 0.12 -24.49
N LYS A 244 -0.02 -0.17 -25.28
CA LYS A 244 1.00 -1.16 -24.93
C LYS A 244 1.75 -0.77 -23.65
N PHE A 245 2.12 0.49 -23.53
CA PHE A 245 2.81 1.02 -22.37
C PHE A 245 1.95 0.96 -21.10
N ASN A 246 0.66 1.27 -21.20
CA ASN A 246 -0.27 1.14 -20.07
C ASN A 246 -0.39 -0.32 -19.59
N LEU A 247 -0.46 -1.30 -20.49
CA LEU A 247 -0.47 -2.72 -20.13
C LEU A 247 0.84 -3.14 -19.43
N LYS A 248 2.00 -2.68 -19.96
CA LYS A 248 3.32 -2.90 -19.36
C LYS A 248 3.37 -2.29 -17.95
N TYR A 249 2.85 -1.08 -17.79
CA TYR A 249 2.82 -0.36 -16.53
C TYR A 249 1.91 -1.05 -15.51
N LYS A 250 0.72 -1.53 -15.90
CA LYS A 250 -0.17 -2.35 -15.06
C LYS A 250 0.54 -3.60 -14.51
N LYS A 251 1.30 -4.28 -15.37
CA LYS A 251 2.11 -5.44 -14.96
C LYS A 251 3.14 -5.05 -13.90
N TRP A 252 3.84 -3.93 -14.06
CA TRP A 252 4.81 -3.46 -13.08
C TRP A 252 4.17 -3.10 -11.73
N VAL A 253 3.03 -2.40 -11.73
CA VAL A 253 2.27 -2.11 -10.49
C VAL A 253 1.87 -3.41 -9.80
N THR A 254 1.36 -4.40 -10.55
CA THR A 254 1.01 -5.71 -10.00
C THR A 254 2.22 -6.43 -9.40
N GLN A 255 3.38 -6.38 -10.08
CA GLN A 255 4.62 -6.97 -9.57
C GLN A 255 5.08 -6.31 -8.27
N LEU A 256 5.12 -4.97 -8.22
CA LEU A 256 5.51 -4.22 -7.03
C LEU A 256 4.55 -4.43 -5.85
N LYS A 257 3.26 -4.51 -6.13
CA LYS A 257 2.21 -4.79 -5.16
C LYS A 257 2.35 -6.18 -4.54
N ASN A 258 2.75 -7.17 -5.33
CA ASN A 258 2.91 -8.56 -4.89
C ASN A 258 4.22 -8.80 -4.10
N ILE A 259 5.11 -7.81 -4.05
CA ILE A 259 6.28 -7.86 -3.15
C ILE A 259 5.82 -7.70 -1.70
N GLY A 260 4.85 -8.26 -1.15
CA GLY A 260 4.36 -8.20 0.24
C GLY A 260 5.03 -7.12 1.16
N PRO A 261 4.45 -6.66 2.23
CA PRO A 261 5.08 -5.67 3.10
C PRO A 261 6.28 -6.33 3.79
N GLY A 262 7.51 -5.94 3.45
CA GLY A 262 8.73 -6.10 4.25
C GLY A 262 9.00 -7.41 5.02
N TYR A 263 8.31 -8.50 4.69
CA TYR A 263 8.43 -9.80 5.35
C TYR A 263 9.58 -10.66 4.82
N ALA A 264 10.39 -10.16 3.90
CA ALA A 264 11.45 -10.97 3.28
C ALA A 264 12.31 -11.70 4.30
N ASP A 265 12.70 -11.03 5.38
CA ASP A 265 13.49 -11.64 6.45
C ASP A 265 12.69 -12.67 7.26
N GLU A 266 11.42 -12.39 7.57
CA GLU A 266 10.56 -13.32 8.29
C GLU A 266 10.23 -14.54 7.42
N ILE A 267 9.87 -14.33 6.17
CA ILE A 267 9.63 -15.41 5.19
C ILE A 267 10.87 -16.27 4.98
N ASN A 268 12.05 -15.66 4.85
CA ASN A 268 13.31 -16.40 4.73
C ASN A 268 13.64 -17.20 6.01
N LYS A 269 13.36 -16.66 7.20
CA LYS A 269 13.52 -17.39 8.47
C LYS A 269 12.57 -18.59 8.55
N ILE A 270 11.31 -18.40 8.15
CA ILE A 270 10.30 -19.48 8.08
C ILE A 270 10.78 -20.56 7.11
N LYS A 271 11.21 -20.21 5.91
CA LYS A 271 11.72 -21.15 4.91
C LYS A 271 12.90 -22.00 5.42
N ARG A 272 13.87 -21.37 6.09
CA ARG A 272 15.02 -22.09 6.69
C ARG A 272 14.57 -23.12 7.73
N LYS A 273 13.57 -22.81 8.56
CA LYS A 273 12.97 -23.75 9.51
C LYS A 273 12.21 -24.87 8.79
N THR A 274 11.53 -24.55 7.68
CA THR A 274 10.77 -25.52 6.88
C THR A 274 11.67 -26.58 6.27
N ILE A 275 12.82 -26.18 5.70
CA ILE A 275 13.77 -27.11 5.07
C ILE A 275 14.24 -28.19 6.07
N LYS A 276 14.45 -27.83 7.33
CA LYS A 276 14.86 -28.75 8.39
C LYS A 276 13.77 -29.75 8.82
N ASN A 277 12.52 -29.51 8.45
CA ASN A 277 11.36 -30.30 8.89
C ASN A 277 10.59 -30.96 7.73
N LYS A 278 11.14 -30.96 6.52
CA LYS A 278 10.49 -31.50 5.31
C LYS A 278 10.01 -32.97 5.42
N SER A 279 10.72 -33.78 6.17
CA SER A 279 10.46 -35.23 6.30
C SER A 279 9.51 -35.60 7.44
N LYS A 280 9.06 -34.64 8.23
CA LYS A 280 8.16 -34.91 9.36
C LYS A 280 6.75 -35.21 8.87
N LYS A 281 6.16 -36.28 9.38
CA LYS A 281 4.75 -36.66 9.14
C LYS A 281 3.83 -35.84 10.06
N ASP A 282 2.56 -35.77 9.69
CA ASP A 282 1.48 -35.14 10.47
C ASP A 282 1.81 -33.71 10.92
N LEU A 283 2.32 -32.89 9.99
CA LEU A 283 2.69 -31.51 10.25
C LEU A 283 1.45 -30.67 10.58
N VAL A 284 1.53 -29.93 11.67
CA VAL A 284 0.57 -28.88 12.05
C VAL A 284 1.22 -27.52 11.82
N VAL A 285 0.66 -26.74 10.92
CA VAL A 285 1.18 -25.43 10.55
C VAL A 285 0.29 -24.32 11.11
N PHE A 286 0.80 -23.47 11.98
CA PHE A 286 0.14 -22.25 12.39
C PHE A 286 0.50 -21.15 11.39
N TYR A 287 -0.52 -20.58 10.74
CA TYR A 287 -0.34 -19.62 9.66
C TYR A 287 -1.14 -18.34 9.88
N GLY A 288 -0.48 -17.18 9.78
CA GLY A 288 -1.13 -15.87 9.91
C GLY A 288 -0.26 -14.78 10.51
N SER A 289 -0.84 -13.98 11.38
CA SER A 289 -0.28 -12.70 11.80
C SER A 289 0.67 -12.76 13.01
N SER A 290 1.00 -11.57 13.54
CA SER A 290 1.95 -11.39 14.67
C SER A 290 1.61 -12.19 15.92
N THR A 291 0.35 -12.48 16.20
CA THR A 291 -0.02 -13.28 17.36
C THR A 291 0.51 -14.72 17.24
N ILE A 292 0.51 -15.31 16.02
CA ILE A 292 1.17 -16.59 15.78
C ILE A 292 2.69 -16.42 15.86
N ARG A 293 3.26 -15.42 15.21
CA ARG A 293 4.71 -15.17 15.20
C ARG A 293 5.31 -15.04 16.60
N LEU A 294 4.60 -14.37 17.51
CA LEU A 294 5.04 -14.10 18.88
C LEU A 294 4.79 -15.27 19.86
N TRP A 295 4.26 -16.38 19.38
CA TRP A 295 4.10 -17.58 20.20
C TRP A 295 5.40 -18.38 20.22
N ASP A 296 6.37 -17.88 20.99
CA ASP A 296 7.75 -18.39 20.96
C ASP A 296 7.87 -19.85 21.47
N ASN A 297 7.11 -20.20 22.51
CA ASN A 297 7.07 -21.54 23.11
C ASN A 297 6.00 -22.48 22.52
N ILE A 298 5.54 -22.21 21.28
CA ILE A 298 4.49 -22.99 20.64
C ILE A 298 4.81 -24.48 20.53
N GLN A 299 6.07 -24.85 20.27
CA GLN A 299 6.48 -26.26 20.17
C GLN A 299 6.35 -26.98 21.53
N ASP A 300 6.65 -26.30 22.65
CA ASP A 300 6.54 -26.86 24.00
C ASP A 300 5.08 -27.02 24.39
N HIS A 301 4.25 -26.07 24.00
CA HIS A 301 2.79 -26.13 24.22
C HIS A 301 2.14 -27.30 23.49
N PHE A 302 2.69 -27.73 22.35
CA PHE A 302 2.18 -28.79 21.50
C PHE A 302 3.21 -29.90 21.25
N ASN A 303 3.94 -30.30 22.28
CA ASN A 303 5.07 -31.23 22.22
C ASN A 303 4.77 -32.61 21.62
N LYS A 304 3.50 -33.02 21.61
CA LYS A 304 3.03 -34.28 20.97
C LYS A 304 2.89 -34.17 19.46
N PHE A 305 2.95 -32.98 18.89
CA PHE A 305 2.69 -32.68 17.48
C PHE A 305 3.93 -32.11 16.79
N ASN A 306 4.06 -32.31 15.50
CA ASN A 306 5.08 -31.68 14.69
C ASN A 306 4.62 -30.27 14.27
N ILE A 307 5.01 -29.25 14.99
CA ILE A 307 4.55 -27.86 14.79
C ILE A 307 5.51 -27.06 13.91
N LEU A 308 4.93 -26.31 12.97
CA LEU A 308 5.60 -25.22 12.26
C LEU A 308 4.87 -23.90 12.50
N ASN A 309 5.63 -22.89 12.91
CA ASN A 309 5.11 -21.53 13.08
C ASN A 309 5.40 -20.70 11.83
N PHE A 310 4.37 -20.44 11.03
CA PHE A 310 4.38 -19.59 9.83
C PHE A 310 3.70 -18.24 10.09
N GLY A 311 3.80 -17.74 11.31
CA GLY A 311 3.36 -16.40 11.64
C GLY A 311 4.36 -15.33 11.19
N PHE A 312 3.87 -14.20 10.70
CA PHE A 312 4.69 -13.03 10.37
C PHE A 312 4.02 -11.71 10.75
N GLY A 313 4.84 -10.71 11.07
CA GLY A 313 4.42 -9.54 11.82
C GLY A 313 3.45 -8.63 11.07
N GLY A 314 2.26 -8.39 11.61
CA GLY A 314 1.29 -7.45 11.04
C GLY A 314 0.61 -7.93 9.76
N ALA A 315 0.71 -9.22 9.40
CA ALA A 315 0.15 -9.78 8.18
C ALA A 315 -1.35 -9.55 8.03
N PHE A 316 -1.74 -9.16 6.83
CA PHE A 316 -3.11 -9.14 6.34
C PHE A 316 -3.44 -10.48 5.66
N ILE A 317 -4.72 -10.74 5.43
CA ILE A 317 -5.12 -11.95 4.68
C ILE A 317 -4.50 -11.96 3.29
N GLN A 318 -4.43 -10.81 2.61
CA GLN A 318 -3.78 -10.70 1.30
C GLN A 318 -2.31 -11.08 1.34
N ASP A 319 -1.60 -10.78 2.43
CA ASP A 319 -0.20 -11.19 2.59
C ASP A 319 -0.08 -12.71 2.75
N CYS A 320 -1.01 -13.31 3.50
CA CYS A 320 -1.09 -14.77 3.59
C CYS A 320 -1.34 -15.39 2.20
N ILE A 321 -2.26 -14.87 1.40
CA ILE A 321 -2.51 -15.33 0.02
C ILE A 321 -1.23 -15.22 -0.82
N ASN A 322 -0.55 -14.07 -0.78
CA ASN A 322 0.63 -13.79 -1.62
C ASN A 322 1.84 -14.68 -1.28
N HIS A 323 2.01 -15.04 -0.01
CA HIS A 323 3.15 -15.83 0.45
C HIS A 323 2.87 -17.32 0.57
N PHE A 324 1.61 -17.75 0.40
CA PHE A 324 1.18 -19.13 0.60
C PHE A 324 1.99 -20.13 -0.23
N GLU A 325 2.02 -19.97 -1.55
CA GLU A 325 2.74 -20.90 -2.44
C GLU A 325 4.22 -21.00 -2.08
N ASN A 326 4.84 -19.85 -1.78
CA ASN A 326 6.25 -19.76 -1.46
C ASN A 326 6.61 -20.43 -0.13
N LEU A 327 5.73 -20.33 0.88
CA LEU A 327 5.95 -20.91 2.22
C LEU A 327 5.63 -22.41 2.25
N PHE A 328 4.61 -22.83 1.53
CA PHE A 328 4.13 -24.20 1.53
C PHE A 328 4.67 -25.07 0.38
N GLN A 329 5.67 -24.57 -0.38
CA GLN A 329 6.22 -25.25 -1.56
C GLN A 329 6.80 -26.63 -1.27
N SER A 330 7.32 -26.85 -0.06
CA SER A 330 8.15 -28.02 0.26
C SER A 330 7.62 -28.85 1.41
N ILE A 331 6.38 -28.67 1.82
CA ILE A 331 5.74 -29.42 2.92
C ILE A 331 4.33 -29.83 2.55
N GLU A 332 3.85 -30.86 3.22
CA GLU A 332 2.47 -31.35 3.13
C GLU A 332 1.87 -31.33 4.55
N PRO A 333 1.13 -30.29 4.93
CA PRO A 333 0.54 -30.20 6.25
C PRO A 333 -0.67 -31.11 6.39
N LYS A 334 -0.77 -31.81 7.52
CA LYS A 334 -1.97 -32.49 7.95
C LYS A 334 -3.04 -31.50 8.42
N VAL A 335 -2.59 -30.45 9.11
CA VAL A 335 -3.44 -29.39 9.67
C VAL A 335 -2.84 -28.03 9.40
N ILE A 336 -3.67 -27.08 8.98
CA ILE A 336 -3.34 -25.65 8.95
C ILE A 336 -4.26 -24.93 9.91
N ILE A 337 -3.66 -24.18 10.86
CA ILE A 337 -4.38 -23.38 11.84
C ILE A 337 -4.17 -21.91 11.48
N LEU A 338 -5.25 -21.23 11.12
CA LEU A 338 -5.25 -19.85 10.68
C LEU A 338 -5.54 -18.88 11.82
N TYR A 339 -4.84 -17.75 11.84
CA TYR A 339 -5.22 -16.58 12.63
C TYR A 339 -4.99 -15.29 11.84
N VAL A 340 -6.04 -14.76 11.24
CA VAL A 340 -6.02 -13.65 10.28
C VAL A 340 -7.24 -12.73 10.45
N GLY A 341 -7.26 -11.59 9.76
CA GLY A 341 -8.42 -10.69 9.66
C GLY A 341 -8.42 -9.53 10.66
N GLY A 342 -7.80 -9.68 11.84
CA GLY A 342 -7.76 -8.62 12.84
C GLY A 342 -6.98 -7.39 12.40
N ASN A 343 -5.94 -7.54 11.59
CA ASN A 343 -5.17 -6.42 11.04
C ASN A 343 -5.93 -5.72 9.92
N ASP A 344 -6.66 -6.50 9.12
CA ASP A 344 -7.52 -6.01 8.04
C ASP A 344 -8.62 -5.08 8.59
N LEU A 345 -9.29 -5.48 9.69
CA LEU A 345 -10.25 -4.63 10.40
C LEU A 345 -9.61 -3.34 10.92
N SER A 346 -8.40 -3.42 11.47
CA SER A 346 -7.69 -2.23 11.96
C SER A 346 -7.32 -1.27 10.84
N LEU A 347 -7.17 -1.77 9.60
CA LEU A 347 -6.92 -0.95 8.42
C LEU A 347 -8.19 -0.30 7.87
N GLY A 348 -9.36 -0.62 8.43
CA GLY A 348 -10.65 -0.08 8.00
C GLY A 348 -11.29 -0.82 6.83
N PHE A 349 -10.85 -2.06 6.55
CA PHE A 349 -11.57 -2.88 5.56
C PHE A 349 -12.92 -3.30 6.11
N SER A 350 -13.94 -3.31 5.24
CA SER A 350 -15.25 -3.83 5.60
C SER A 350 -15.21 -5.35 5.81
N GLU A 351 -16.07 -5.86 6.67
CA GLU A 351 -16.22 -7.27 6.97
C GLU A 351 -16.44 -8.12 5.71
N ASN A 352 -17.25 -7.62 4.77
CA ASN A 352 -17.48 -8.26 3.48
C ASN A 352 -16.21 -8.38 2.64
N LYS A 353 -15.36 -7.35 2.61
CA LYS A 353 -14.07 -7.39 1.89
C LYS A 353 -13.13 -8.40 2.54
N ILE A 354 -13.06 -8.41 3.86
CA ILE A 354 -12.21 -9.33 4.62
C ILE A 354 -12.67 -10.77 4.41
N ASN A 355 -13.99 -11.01 4.47
CA ASN A 355 -14.56 -12.34 4.23
C ASN A 355 -14.26 -12.86 2.81
N LYS A 356 -14.33 -12.00 1.79
CA LYS A 356 -13.92 -12.39 0.41
C LYS A 356 -12.46 -12.82 0.34
N LEU A 357 -11.56 -12.10 1.02
CA LEU A 357 -10.15 -12.48 1.09
C LEU A 357 -9.96 -13.80 1.85
N PHE A 358 -10.70 -14.00 2.94
CA PHE A 358 -10.67 -15.24 3.70
C PHE A 358 -11.12 -16.45 2.85
N LYS A 359 -12.21 -16.30 2.11
CA LYS A 359 -12.66 -17.34 1.12
C LYS A 359 -11.57 -17.64 0.09
N SER A 360 -10.89 -16.62 -0.42
CA SER A 360 -9.80 -16.79 -1.39
C SER A 360 -8.63 -17.57 -0.78
N LEU A 361 -8.26 -17.28 0.48
CA LEU A 361 -7.21 -18.02 1.19
C LEU A 361 -7.62 -19.49 1.42
N LEU A 362 -8.84 -19.73 1.88
CA LEU A 362 -9.36 -21.10 2.06
C LEU A 362 -9.38 -21.88 0.75
N GLY A 363 -9.81 -21.25 -0.35
CA GLY A 363 -9.79 -21.87 -1.68
C GLY A 363 -8.38 -22.23 -2.13
N GLN A 364 -7.40 -21.34 -1.91
CA GLN A 364 -5.99 -21.60 -2.24
C GLN A 364 -5.42 -22.77 -1.43
N ILE A 365 -5.72 -22.84 -0.13
CA ILE A 365 -5.32 -23.97 0.73
C ILE A 365 -5.95 -25.25 0.23
N ARG A 366 -7.24 -25.25 -0.08
CA ARG A 366 -7.98 -26.46 -0.50
C ARG A 366 -7.53 -26.97 -1.85
N ILE A 367 -7.21 -26.08 -2.80
CA ILE A 367 -6.65 -26.45 -4.11
C ILE A 367 -5.30 -27.18 -3.94
N LYS A 368 -4.42 -26.64 -3.10
CA LYS A 368 -3.08 -27.21 -2.90
C LYS A 368 -3.08 -28.46 -2.02
N PHE A 369 -3.92 -28.48 -0.98
CA PHE A 369 -4.01 -29.55 0.02
C PHE A 369 -5.46 -30.01 0.21
N PRO A 370 -6.00 -30.83 -0.71
CA PRO A 370 -7.41 -31.22 -0.69
C PRO A 370 -7.88 -31.87 0.61
N ASN A 371 -7.03 -32.67 1.25
CA ASN A 371 -7.35 -33.47 2.45
C ASN A 371 -6.88 -32.84 3.76
N CYS A 372 -6.22 -31.66 3.72
CA CYS A 372 -5.73 -30.98 4.91
C CYS A 372 -6.88 -30.51 5.81
N TYR A 373 -6.74 -30.66 7.12
CA TYR A 373 -7.65 -30.04 8.08
C TYR A 373 -7.34 -28.55 8.17
N ILE A 374 -8.39 -27.71 8.09
CA ILE A 374 -8.26 -26.24 8.20
C ILE A 374 -8.99 -25.79 9.46
N PHE A 375 -8.26 -25.29 10.42
CA PHE A 375 -8.84 -24.62 11.59
C PHE A 375 -8.60 -23.12 11.49
N SER A 376 -9.61 -22.33 11.87
CA SER A 376 -9.42 -20.87 12.03
C SER A 376 -9.77 -20.46 13.44
N ILE A 377 -8.81 -19.85 14.13
CA ILE A 377 -9.03 -19.26 15.45
C ILE A 377 -9.78 -17.96 15.26
N SER A 378 -10.85 -17.73 16.05
CA SER A 378 -11.61 -16.48 16.02
C SER A 378 -10.71 -15.29 16.31
N ILE A 379 -11.02 -14.15 15.70
CA ILE A 379 -10.36 -12.89 16.03
C ILE A 379 -10.72 -12.56 17.49
N LYS A 380 -9.68 -12.45 18.32
CA LYS A 380 -9.86 -12.13 19.75
C LYS A 380 -10.31 -10.68 19.95
N PRO A 381 -11.10 -10.40 20.95
CA PRO A 381 -11.30 -9.02 21.41
C PRO A 381 -9.96 -8.46 21.90
N SER A 382 -9.78 -7.16 21.88
CA SER A 382 -8.62 -6.52 22.51
C SER A 382 -8.94 -5.06 22.85
N ILE A 383 -8.36 -4.56 23.92
CA ILE A 383 -8.57 -3.17 24.35
C ILE A 383 -8.10 -2.20 23.26
N HIS A 384 -7.02 -2.54 22.54
CA HIS A 384 -6.54 -1.76 21.41
C HIS A 384 -7.54 -1.65 20.24
N ARG A 385 -8.54 -2.54 20.18
CA ARG A 385 -9.57 -2.59 19.13
C ARG A 385 -10.97 -2.52 19.71
N ILE A 386 -11.14 -1.83 20.83
CA ILE A 386 -12.44 -1.73 21.54
C ILE A 386 -13.52 -1.13 20.63
N ASP A 387 -13.15 -0.16 19.78
CA ASP A 387 -14.00 0.48 18.79
C ASP A 387 -14.44 -0.45 17.65
N LYS A 388 -13.81 -1.62 17.50
CA LYS A 388 -14.07 -2.63 16.46
C LYS A 388 -14.80 -3.88 16.98
N MET A 389 -15.22 -3.89 18.23
CA MET A 389 -15.81 -5.09 18.86
C MET A 389 -16.99 -5.66 18.09
N ASN A 390 -17.89 -4.80 17.59
CA ASN A 390 -19.03 -5.24 16.78
C ASN A 390 -18.57 -5.85 15.43
N SER A 391 -17.67 -5.19 14.73
CA SER A 391 -17.09 -5.70 13.47
C SER A 391 -16.35 -7.03 13.67
N ILE A 392 -15.66 -7.20 14.81
CA ILE A 392 -15.00 -8.48 15.15
C ILE A 392 -16.03 -9.60 15.31
N LYS A 393 -17.15 -9.36 16.02
CA LYS A 393 -18.23 -10.35 16.18
C LYS A 393 -18.85 -10.73 14.85
N ILE A 394 -19.18 -9.74 14.02
CA ILE A 394 -19.76 -9.95 12.69
C ILE A 394 -18.80 -10.79 11.83
N LEU A 395 -17.53 -10.39 11.77
CA LEU A 395 -16.52 -11.09 10.95
C LEU A 395 -16.26 -12.51 11.45
N ASN A 396 -16.20 -12.73 12.77
CA ASN A 396 -16.06 -14.07 13.34
C ASN A 396 -17.21 -14.99 12.92
N ASN A 397 -18.45 -14.48 12.93
CA ASN A 397 -19.61 -15.23 12.45
C ASN A 397 -19.52 -15.55 10.96
N MET A 398 -19.11 -14.57 10.13
CA MET A 398 -18.90 -14.80 8.69
C MET A 398 -17.84 -15.87 8.43
N MET A 399 -16.69 -15.78 9.10
CA MET A 399 -15.60 -16.76 8.97
C MET A 399 -16.01 -18.16 9.45
N LYS A 400 -16.81 -18.25 10.52
CA LYS A 400 -17.38 -19.50 11.00
C LYS A 400 -18.27 -20.14 9.92
N ASN A 401 -19.22 -19.38 9.38
CA ASN A 401 -20.13 -19.85 8.34
C ASN A 401 -19.37 -20.35 7.08
N GLU A 402 -18.27 -19.67 6.68
CA GLU A 402 -17.47 -20.14 5.54
C GLU A 402 -16.82 -21.50 5.81
N LEU A 403 -16.34 -21.75 7.03
CA LEU A 403 -15.70 -23.01 7.39
C LEU A 403 -16.71 -24.16 7.52
N GLU A 404 -17.94 -23.90 7.97
CA GLU A 404 -19.00 -24.90 8.06
C GLU A 404 -19.39 -25.49 6.70
N ASN A 405 -19.12 -24.78 5.60
CA ASN A 405 -19.35 -25.24 4.23
C ASN A 405 -18.15 -25.96 3.60
N ILE A 406 -17.08 -26.21 4.35
CA ILE A 406 -15.85 -26.82 3.86
C ILE A 406 -15.57 -28.11 4.62
N SER A 407 -15.42 -29.24 3.91
CA SER A 407 -15.02 -30.50 4.52
C SER A 407 -13.67 -30.42 5.21
N ASN A 408 -13.50 -31.08 6.36
CA ASN A 408 -12.28 -31.03 7.15
C ASN A 408 -11.90 -29.58 7.56
N ALA A 409 -12.88 -28.76 7.91
CA ALA A 409 -12.62 -27.41 8.41
C ALA A 409 -13.47 -27.14 9.65
N ALA A 410 -12.93 -26.36 10.58
CA ALA A 410 -13.63 -25.95 11.79
C ALA A 410 -13.18 -24.58 12.30
N PHE A 411 -14.07 -23.93 13.04
CA PHE A 411 -13.83 -22.64 13.68
C PHE A 411 -13.58 -22.83 15.17
N ILE A 412 -12.43 -22.33 15.64
CA ILE A 412 -12.06 -22.38 17.07
C ILE A 412 -12.44 -21.07 17.72
N ASN A 413 -13.56 -21.04 18.42
CA ASN A 413 -14.02 -19.84 19.12
C ASN A 413 -13.25 -19.62 20.43
N ILE A 414 -12.45 -18.55 20.48
CA ILE A 414 -11.78 -18.10 21.70
C ILE A 414 -12.29 -16.73 22.17
N PHE A 415 -13.17 -16.07 21.41
CA PHE A 415 -13.57 -14.70 21.66
C PHE A 415 -14.13 -14.51 23.08
N ASP A 416 -15.08 -15.36 23.49
CA ASP A 416 -15.76 -15.25 24.77
C ASP A 416 -14.83 -15.57 25.97
N LYS A 417 -13.73 -16.28 25.73
CA LYS A 417 -12.74 -16.62 26.78
C LYS A 417 -11.89 -15.40 27.21
N PHE A 418 -11.92 -14.31 26.44
CA PHE A 418 -11.21 -13.08 26.72
C PHE A 418 -12.10 -12.01 27.37
N ILE A 419 -13.37 -12.34 27.64
CA ILE A 419 -14.39 -11.45 28.20
C ILE A 419 -14.85 -12.02 29.54
N ASP A 420 -15.00 -11.17 30.56
CA ASP A 420 -15.51 -11.54 31.86
C ASP A 420 -17.04 -11.57 31.87
N GLU A 421 -17.63 -11.94 33.06
CA GLU A 421 -19.08 -12.00 33.27
C GLU A 421 -19.79 -10.67 33.09
N LYS A 422 -19.07 -9.54 33.18
CA LYS A 422 -19.58 -8.19 32.94
C LYS A 422 -19.50 -7.74 31.48
N GLY A 423 -18.95 -8.57 30.62
CA GLY A 423 -18.73 -8.26 29.22
C GLY A 423 -17.48 -7.42 28.96
N GLU A 424 -16.56 -7.28 29.92
CA GLU A 424 -15.35 -6.52 29.83
C GLU A 424 -14.16 -7.40 29.38
N ILE A 425 -13.22 -6.79 28.63
CA ILE A 425 -12.02 -7.48 28.18
C ILE A 425 -11.06 -7.69 29.35
N VAL A 426 -10.67 -8.92 29.62
CA VAL A 426 -9.78 -9.31 30.72
C VAL A 426 -8.33 -8.91 30.39
N ASN A 427 -7.87 -7.82 30.99
CA ASN A 427 -6.59 -7.18 30.68
C ASN A 427 -5.35 -8.08 30.88
N LYS A 428 -5.37 -9.00 31.86
CA LYS A 428 -4.25 -9.90 32.17
C LYS A 428 -3.86 -10.83 31.01
N TYR A 429 -4.74 -11.03 30.04
CA TYR A 429 -4.48 -11.87 28.86
C TYR A 429 -3.68 -11.15 27.76
N PHE A 430 -3.35 -9.87 27.97
CA PHE A 430 -2.65 -9.05 26.99
C PHE A 430 -1.34 -8.48 27.53
N LEU A 431 -0.39 -8.24 26.62
CA LEU A 431 0.80 -7.47 26.93
C LEU A 431 0.46 -5.97 27.12
N ILE A 432 1.46 -5.18 27.50
CA ILE A 432 1.34 -3.72 27.74
C ILE A 432 0.74 -2.97 26.55
N ASP A 433 0.93 -3.46 25.32
CA ASP A 433 0.34 -2.88 24.10
C ASP A 433 -1.17 -3.14 23.95
N ARG A 434 -1.76 -3.91 24.89
CA ARG A 434 -3.17 -4.25 24.94
C ARG A 434 -3.73 -4.90 23.67
N LEU A 435 -2.84 -5.49 22.87
CA LEU A 435 -3.15 -6.14 21.60
C LEU A 435 -2.60 -7.57 21.54
N HIS A 436 -1.30 -7.76 21.82
CA HIS A 436 -0.66 -9.07 21.79
C HIS A 436 -0.89 -9.83 23.09
N LEU A 437 -0.86 -11.16 23.01
CA LEU A 437 -1.18 -12.03 24.12
C LEU A 437 -0.03 -12.09 25.14
N SER A 438 -0.40 -12.11 26.42
CA SER A 438 0.44 -12.55 27.51
C SER A 438 0.54 -14.08 27.53
N GLU A 439 1.38 -14.65 28.39
CA GLU A 439 1.48 -16.09 28.58
C GLU A 439 0.10 -16.71 28.93
N SER A 440 -0.62 -16.11 29.87
CA SER A 440 -1.98 -16.57 30.24
C SER A 440 -2.98 -16.42 29.08
N GLY A 441 -2.79 -15.50 28.18
CA GLY A 441 -3.59 -15.39 26.95
C GLY A 441 -3.28 -16.54 25.96
N TYR A 442 -2.00 -16.94 25.83
CA TYR A 442 -1.61 -18.10 25.03
C TYR A 442 -2.07 -19.42 25.65
N ASP A 443 -2.21 -19.53 26.98
CA ASP A 443 -2.77 -20.72 27.63
C ASP A 443 -4.24 -20.97 27.21
N ILE A 444 -5.03 -19.90 27.03
CA ILE A 444 -6.38 -20.04 26.48
C ILE A 444 -6.31 -20.66 25.07
N TRP A 445 -5.46 -20.10 24.18
CA TRP A 445 -5.31 -20.60 22.83
C TRP A 445 -4.83 -22.06 22.80
N LYS A 446 -3.83 -22.37 23.59
CA LYS A 446 -3.29 -23.74 23.76
C LYS A 446 -4.38 -24.74 24.08
N ASN A 447 -5.23 -24.41 25.08
CA ASN A 447 -6.27 -25.32 25.53
C ASN A 447 -7.34 -25.57 24.47
N GLU A 448 -7.82 -24.51 23.80
CA GLU A 448 -8.85 -24.65 22.76
C GLU A 448 -8.31 -25.33 21.49
N VAL A 449 -7.08 -24.99 21.08
CA VAL A 449 -6.42 -25.63 19.92
C VAL A 449 -6.12 -27.11 20.20
N LYS A 450 -5.66 -27.45 21.42
CA LYS A 450 -5.43 -28.87 21.78
C LYS A 450 -6.70 -29.72 21.68
N LYS A 451 -7.85 -29.20 22.10
CA LYS A 451 -9.14 -29.91 21.97
C LYS A 451 -9.42 -30.25 20.51
N SER A 452 -9.21 -29.28 19.60
CA SER A 452 -9.43 -29.48 18.17
C SER A 452 -8.42 -30.44 17.54
N LEU A 453 -7.16 -30.38 17.92
CA LEU A 453 -6.12 -31.28 17.41
C LEU A 453 -6.36 -32.72 17.90
N ASN A 454 -6.68 -32.94 19.17
CA ASN A 454 -6.92 -34.28 19.74
C ASN A 454 -8.17 -34.97 19.16
N SER A 455 -9.07 -34.22 18.46
CA SER A 455 -10.22 -34.84 17.80
C SER A 455 -9.91 -35.44 16.43
N ILE A 456 -8.70 -35.13 15.86
CA ILE A 456 -8.34 -35.55 14.50
C ILE A 456 -6.96 -36.19 14.38
N LEU A 457 -6.08 -36.04 15.36
CA LEU A 457 -4.73 -36.60 15.46
C LEU A 457 -4.58 -37.46 16.73
#